data_4b54d5c6ae8fd6f82733f134719c79e2
#
_entry.id   4b54d5c6ae8fd6f82733f134719c79e2
#
_cell.length_a   1.000
_cell.length_b   1.000
_cell.length_c   1.000
_cell.angle_alpha   90.00
_cell.angle_beta   90.00
_cell.angle_gamma   90.00
#
_symmetry.space_group_name_H-M   'P 1'
#
loop_
_entity.id
_entity.type
_entity.pdbx_description
1 polymer ?
#
loop_
_entity_poly.entity_id
_entity_poly.type
_entity_poly.pdbx_seq_one_letter_code
_entity_poly.pdbx_strand_id
1 'polypeptide(L)'
;MKPQLSFFAAILLTLFSCQQYRQKEVDRLDITFLTTTYIKTTPVKDQGEWPVGSLYAYLSWIESCRIHKGDSLELSPIYLMRFLCQEEITMRKHPDFQLTPNDAAILMRKYGITLYDYYRKHLNIRPEWFIQNQQFFASHPEQLDIVLDTAFGYTPSHIMLYGATYTPQDLMQSVWTDLSETSFIHPKQIAQDDNRILIDTMKNLLYQGESIIWYGDTLQEGYSFPQGIAIITDKDSPTLISTASRHLHAMHIIGIAHPSPRSSLPTYDSSTTYFMAKDSHGTNNRREGMVFLSEQYVRLHTMAIFHPSLGSVENQWGLS
;
A
#
# COMPACT_ATOMS: atom_id res chain seq x y z
N MET A 1 -9.19 -47.25 12.68
CA MET A 1 -8.93 -46.04 11.90
C MET A 1 -8.82 -44.78 12.80
N LYS A 2 -7.77 -44.63 13.62
CA LYS A 2 -7.59 -43.44 14.50
C LYS A 2 -6.15 -42.93 14.71
N PRO A 3 -5.10 -43.30 13.94
CA PRO A 3 -3.80 -42.61 14.12
C PRO A 3 -3.52 -41.47 13.14
N GLN A 4 -4.27 -41.31 12.04
CA GLN A 4 -3.94 -40.27 11.03
C GLN A 4 -4.34 -38.85 11.44
N LEU A 5 -5.41 -38.67 12.24
CA LEU A 5 -5.85 -37.33 12.69
C LEU A 5 -4.87 -36.70 13.70
N SER A 6 -4.19 -37.55 14.54
CA SER A 6 -3.24 -37.05 15.53
C SER A 6 -1.91 -36.59 14.90
N PHE A 7 -1.50 -37.17 13.79
CA PHE A 7 -0.26 -36.86 13.10
C PHE A 7 -0.39 -35.50 12.36
N PHE A 8 -1.52 -35.23 11.68
CA PHE A 8 -1.80 -33.95 11.04
C PHE A 8 -1.95 -32.80 12.06
N ALA A 9 -2.59 -33.04 13.19
CA ALA A 9 -2.71 -32.06 14.26
C ALA A 9 -1.36 -31.71 14.88
N ALA A 10 -0.46 -32.70 15.06
CA ALA A 10 0.88 -32.48 15.58
C ALA A 10 1.75 -31.67 14.58
N ILE A 11 1.66 -31.94 13.28
CA ILE A 11 2.37 -31.18 12.25
C ILE A 11 1.85 -29.74 12.19
N LEU A 12 0.54 -29.52 12.24
CA LEU A 12 -0.05 -28.17 12.30
C LEU A 12 0.41 -27.39 13.53
N LEU A 13 0.43 -28.04 14.71
CA LEU A 13 0.89 -27.39 15.96
C LEU A 13 2.38 -27.06 15.93
N THR A 14 3.22 -27.89 15.30
CA THR A 14 4.66 -27.62 15.15
C THR A 14 4.91 -26.48 14.15
N LEU A 15 4.17 -26.41 13.05
CA LEU A 15 4.24 -25.32 12.09
C LEU A 15 3.80 -23.97 12.72
N PHE A 16 2.68 -23.97 13.45
CA PHE A 16 2.22 -22.77 14.19
C PHE A 16 3.22 -22.32 15.24
N SER A 17 3.81 -23.22 16.00
CA SER A 17 4.81 -22.87 17.03
C SER A 17 6.10 -22.32 16.41
N CYS A 18 6.52 -22.85 15.26
CA CYS A 18 7.68 -22.39 14.52
C CYS A 18 7.46 -20.97 13.97
N GLN A 19 6.29 -20.73 13.40
CA GLN A 19 5.90 -19.40 12.87
C GLN A 19 5.82 -18.34 13.98
N GLN A 20 5.21 -18.68 15.12
CA GLN A 20 5.19 -17.77 16.29
C GLN A 20 6.58 -17.49 16.86
N TYR A 21 7.48 -18.46 16.84
CA TYR A 21 8.85 -18.28 17.32
C TYR A 21 9.63 -17.31 16.43
N ARG A 22 9.53 -17.47 15.11
CA ARG A 22 10.21 -16.61 14.11
C ARG A 22 9.68 -15.19 14.14
N GLN A 23 8.37 -14.99 14.27
CA GLN A 23 7.79 -13.65 14.41
C GLN A 23 8.31 -12.95 15.67
N LYS A 24 8.45 -13.65 16.79
CA LYS A 24 9.06 -13.12 18.03
C LYS A 24 10.54 -12.77 17.85
N GLU A 25 11.24 -13.41 16.95
CA GLU A 25 12.63 -13.08 16.62
C GLU A 25 12.69 -11.75 15.88
N VAL A 26 11.87 -11.57 14.84
CA VAL A 26 11.76 -10.31 14.09
C VAL A 26 11.38 -9.15 15.01
N ASP A 27 10.43 -9.35 15.91
CA ASP A 27 9.97 -8.34 16.85
C ASP A 27 11.04 -7.90 17.88
N ARG A 28 12.12 -8.65 18.02
CA ARG A 28 13.26 -8.32 18.91
C ARG A 28 14.42 -7.66 18.21
N LEU A 29 14.41 -7.58 16.89
CA LEU A 29 15.52 -7.00 16.15
C LEU A 29 15.68 -5.51 16.45
N ASP A 30 16.90 -5.11 16.72
CA ASP A 30 17.28 -3.72 16.90
C ASP A 30 18.17 -3.30 15.73
N ILE A 31 17.53 -2.91 14.63
CA ILE A 31 18.21 -2.45 13.42
C ILE A 31 18.11 -0.93 13.36
N THR A 32 19.24 -0.27 13.29
CA THR A 32 19.33 1.16 12.99
C THR A 32 19.65 1.33 11.51
N PHE A 33 18.93 2.19 10.82
CA PHE A 33 19.12 2.45 9.39
C PHE A 33 19.81 3.80 9.15
N LEU A 34 20.67 3.81 8.14
CA LEU A 34 21.27 5.01 7.56
C LEU A 34 20.59 5.24 6.21
N THR A 35 19.79 6.29 6.12
CA THR A 35 19.09 6.65 4.89
C THR A 35 20.07 7.32 3.93
N THR A 36 20.18 6.80 2.71
CA THR A 36 21.04 7.33 1.64
C THR A 36 20.28 8.12 0.61
N THR A 37 18.99 7.79 0.42
CA THR A 37 18.10 8.51 -0.48
C THR A 37 16.78 8.73 0.23
N TYR A 38 16.25 9.94 0.15
CA TYR A 38 14.95 10.29 0.75
C TYR A 38 14.20 11.26 -0.14
N ILE A 39 12.99 10.90 -0.48
CA ILE A 39 12.07 11.73 -1.26
C ILE A 39 11.02 12.31 -0.31
N LYS A 40 10.89 13.63 -0.33
CA LYS A 40 9.98 14.35 0.57
C LYS A 40 8.53 13.95 0.30
N THR A 41 7.78 13.71 1.36
CA THR A 41 6.36 13.32 1.33
C THR A 41 5.58 14.05 2.41
N THR A 42 4.25 13.98 2.32
CA THR A 42 3.32 14.44 3.36
C THR A 42 3.39 13.54 4.60
N PRO A 43 2.82 13.94 5.74
CA PRO A 43 2.74 13.08 6.93
C PRO A 43 2.06 11.73 6.66
N VAL A 44 2.38 10.74 7.48
CA VAL A 44 1.71 9.45 7.47
C VAL A 44 0.25 9.63 7.89
N LYS A 45 -0.66 9.03 7.12
CA LYS A 45 -2.09 8.97 7.41
C LYS A 45 -2.47 7.60 7.97
N ASP A 46 -3.64 7.49 8.58
CA ASP A 46 -4.15 6.25 9.17
C ASP A 46 -5.42 5.80 8.43
N GLN A 47 -5.37 4.62 7.82
CA GLN A 47 -6.51 3.98 7.16
C GLN A 47 -7.42 3.23 8.13
N GLY A 48 -6.97 3.04 9.38
CA GLY A 48 -7.66 2.21 10.37
C GLY A 48 -7.79 0.76 9.90
N GLU A 49 -8.96 0.17 10.12
CA GLU A 49 -9.26 -1.23 9.74
C GLU A 49 -9.70 -1.40 8.27
N TRP A 50 -9.74 -0.32 7.49
CA TRP A 50 -10.19 -0.37 6.09
C TRP A 50 -9.10 -0.93 5.18
N PRO A 51 -9.41 -1.88 4.28
CA PRO A 51 -8.43 -2.50 3.40
C PRO A 51 -8.13 -1.61 2.17
N VAL A 52 -7.80 -0.35 2.40
CA VAL A 52 -7.64 0.71 1.38
C VAL A 52 -6.21 1.23 1.25
N GLY A 53 -5.23 0.44 1.63
CA GLY A 53 -3.81 0.82 1.56
C GLY A 53 -3.39 1.33 0.17
N SER A 54 -3.94 0.74 -0.90
CA SER A 54 -3.68 1.18 -2.27
C SER A 54 -4.12 2.61 -2.55
N LEU A 55 -5.26 3.02 -1.98
CA LEU A 55 -5.75 4.38 -2.10
C LEU A 55 -4.84 5.37 -1.38
N TYR A 56 -4.41 5.04 -0.15
CA TYR A 56 -3.52 5.87 0.63
C TYR A 56 -2.12 5.99 0.00
N ALA A 57 -1.57 4.87 -0.48
CA ALA A 57 -0.27 4.86 -1.16
C ALA A 57 -0.31 5.69 -2.45
N TYR A 58 -1.40 5.57 -3.23
CA TYR A 58 -1.58 6.30 -4.47
C TYR A 58 -1.66 7.81 -4.23
N LEU A 59 -2.48 8.27 -3.29
CA LEU A 59 -2.59 9.70 -2.96
C LEU A 59 -1.28 10.23 -2.37
N SER A 60 -0.62 9.47 -1.51
CA SER A 60 0.70 9.84 -0.96
C SER A 60 1.76 10.03 -2.05
N TRP A 61 1.72 9.18 -3.09
CA TRP A 61 2.61 9.30 -4.24
C TRP A 61 2.32 10.58 -5.04
N ILE A 62 1.06 10.91 -5.34
CA ILE A 62 0.68 12.17 -5.99
C ILE A 62 1.14 13.38 -5.17
N GLU A 63 0.91 13.37 -3.87
CA GLU A 63 1.34 14.42 -2.95
C GLU A 63 2.86 14.64 -3.00
N SER A 64 3.64 13.56 -3.06
CA SER A 64 5.09 13.61 -3.19
C SER A 64 5.54 14.21 -4.52
N CYS A 65 4.89 13.82 -5.62
CA CYS A 65 5.14 14.43 -6.94
C CYS A 65 4.85 15.93 -6.95
N ARG A 66 3.81 16.38 -6.25
CA ARG A 66 3.48 17.81 -6.10
C ARG A 66 4.52 18.56 -5.26
N ILE A 67 4.99 17.97 -4.16
CA ILE A 67 6.07 18.53 -3.35
C ILE A 67 7.33 18.73 -4.18
N HIS A 68 7.67 17.77 -5.04
CA HIS A 68 8.83 17.89 -5.94
C HIS A 68 8.70 19.08 -6.91
N LYS A 69 7.48 19.42 -7.30
CA LYS A 69 7.17 20.60 -8.14
C LYS A 69 7.02 21.91 -7.36
N GLY A 70 7.25 21.90 -6.05
CA GLY A 70 7.20 23.08 -5.18
C GLY A 70 5.81 23.38 -4.60
N ASP A 71 4.86 22.46 -4.73
CA ASP A 71 3.50 22.59 -4.24
C ASP A 71 3.21 21.51 -3.19
N SER A 72 2.72 21.90 -2.02
CA SER A 72 2.45 20.99 -0.91
C SER A 72 0.95 20.90 -0.66
N LEU A 73 0.35 19.82 -1.15
CA LEU A 73 -1.06 19.53 -0.96
C LEU A 73 -1.21 18.21 -0.18
N GLU A 74 -2.16 18.16 0.72
CA GLU A 74 -2.63 16.91 1.32
C GLU A 74 -4.02 16.57 0.78
N LEU A 75 -4.14 15.38 0.17
CA LEU A 75 -5.37 14.90 -0.45
C LEU A 75 -6.14 13.99 0.49
N SER A 76 -7.47 13.99 0.39
CA SER A 76 -8.33 13.22 1.27
C SER A 76 -8.62 11.82 0.73
N PRO A 77 -8.08 10.75 1.34
CA PRO A 77 -8.48 9.41 1.00
C PRO A 77 -9.93 9.14 1.43
N ILE A 78 -10.41 9.74 2.51
CA ILE A 78 -11.76 9.55 3.04
C ILE A 78 -12.84 10.03 2.07
N TYR A 79 -12.55 11.10 1.31
CA TYR A 79 -13.42 11.53 0.23
C TYR A 79 -13.65 10.42 -0.80
N LEU A 80 -12.58 9.75 -1.24
CA LEU A 80 -12.70 8.65 -2.21
C LEU A 80 -13.26 7.37 -1.59
N MET A 81 -13.03 7.11 -0.30
CA MET A 81 -13.64 5.98 0.41
C MET A 81 -15.16 6.05 0.42
N ARG A 82 -15.75 7.24 0.49
CA ARG A 82 -17.20 7.43 0.35
C ARG A 82 -17.71 6.84 -0.97
N PHE A 83 -17.04 7.15 -2.07
CA PHE A 83 -17.43 6.66 -3.40
C PHE A 83 -17.11 5.19 -3.61
N LEU A 84 -16.02 4.70 -3.01
CA LEU A 84 -15.71 3.28 -2.97
C LEU A 84 -16.86 2.50 -2.31
N CYS A 85 -17.33 2.95 -1.16
CA CYS A 85 -18.49 2.33 -0.48
C CYS A 85 -19.74 2.39 -1.35
N GLN A 86 -19.99 3.51 -2.02
CA GLN A 86 -21.13 3.65 -2.92
C GLN A 86 -21.03 2.65 -4.08
N GLU A 87 -19.87 2.51 -4.74
CA GLU A 87 -19.68 1.56 -5.85
C GLU A 87 -19.78 0.11 -5.38
N GLU A 88 -19.20 -0.25 -4.23
CA GLU A 88 -19.28 -1.62 -3.74
C GLU A 88 -20.72 -2.00 -3.39
N ILE A 89 -21.46 -1.14 -2.70
CA ILE A 89 -22.83 -1.42 -2.29
C ILE A 89 -23.76 -1.50 -3.49
N THR A 90 -23.61 -0.59 -4.47
CA THR A 90 -24.55 -0.50 -5.61
C THR A 90 -24.17 -1.41 -6.77
N MET A 91 -22.88 -1.67 -6.99
CA MET A 91 -22.37 -2.35 -8.19
C MET A 91 -21.58 -3.62 -7.87
N ARG A 92 -21.20 -3.88 -6.62
CA ARG A 92 -20.30 -4.97 -6.19
C ARG A 92 -18.98 -4.99 -6.98
N LYS A 93 -18.43 -3.80 -7.20
CA LYS A 93 -17.27 -3.62 -8.07
C LYS A 93 -15.95 -3.91 -7.37
N HIS A 94 -15.89 -3.70 -6.06
CA HIS A 94 -14.68 -3.80 -5.24
C HIS A 94 -14.93 -4.73 -4.05
N PRO A 95 -14.95 -6.06 -4.26
CA PRO A 95 -15.24 -7.02 -3.19
C PRO A 95 -14.38 -6.76 -1.96
N ASP A 96 -15.02 -6.74 -0.79
CA ASP A 96 -14.37 -6.45 0.49
C ASP A 96 -13.61 -5.10 0.54
N PHE A 97 -14.00 -4.14 -0.31
CA PHE A 97 -13.37 -2.81 -0.45
C PHE A 97 -11.90 -2.82 -0.85
N GLN A 98 -11.40 -3.96 -1.35
CA GLN A 98 -10.01 -4.06 -1.81
C GLN A 98 -9.82 -3.34 -3.15
N LEU A 99 -8.73 -2.59 -3.23
CA LEU A 99 -8.33 -1.84 -4.42
C LEU A 99 -6.90 -2.15 -4.81
N THR A 100 -6.64 -2.16 -6.10
CA THR A 100 -5.28 -1.96 -6.63
C THR A 100 -4.98 -0.47 -6.71
N PRO A 101 -3.70 -0.05 -6.82
CA PRO A 101 -3.38 1.35 -7.09
C PRO A 101 -4.00 1.90 -8.38
N ASN A 102 -4.25 1.04 -9.40
CA ASN A 102 -4.96 1.44 -10.61
C ASN A 102 -6.45 1.72 -10.36
N ASP A 103 -7.10 0.91 -9.51
CA ASP A 103 -8.49 1.17 -9.13
C ASP A 103 -8.61 2.51 -8.37
N ALA A 104 -7.62 2.84 -7.52
CA ALA A 104 -7.54 4.12 -6.84
C ALA A 104 -7.44 5.28 -7.85
N ALA A 105 -6.63 5.12 -8.90
CA ALA A 105 -6.53 6.09 -9.99
C ALA A 105 -7.85 6.27 -10.74
N ILE A 106 -8.52 5.17 -11.07
CA ILE A 106 -9.82 5.18 -11.76
C ILE A 106 -10.88 5.87 -10.89
N LEU A 107 -10.91 5.55 -9.60
CA LEU A 107 -11.85 6.15 -8.65
C LEU A 107 -11.65 7.67 -8.56
N MET A 108 -10.40 8.12 -8.45
CA MET A 108 -10.06 9.53 -8.41
C MET A 108 -10.44 10.26 -9.70
N ARG A 109 -10.19 9.68 -10.88
CA ARG A 109 -10.60 10.26 -12.17
C ARG A 109 -12.12 10.42 -12.27
N LYS A 110 -12.87 9.43 -11.75
CA LYS A 110 -14.33 9.42 -11.84
C LYS A 110 -14.98 10.44 -10.93
N TYR A 111 -14.51 10.57 -9.69
CA TYR A 111 -15.17 11.35 -8.66
C TYR A 111 -14.47 12.66 -8.30
N GLY A 112 -13.26 12.89 -8.83
CA GLY A 112 -12.41 14.00 -8.44
C GLY A 112 -11.71 13.74 -7.11
N ILE A 113 -11.21 14.81 -6.50
CA ILE A 113 -10.51 14.75 -5.21
C ILE A 113 -10.76 16.02 -4.39
N THR A 114 -10.59 15.94 -3.09
CA THR A 114 -10.59 17.10 -2.19
C THR A 114 -9.36 17.15 -1.31
N LEU A 115 -9.12 18.29 -0.68
CA LEU A 115 -8.05 18.44 0.29
C LEU A 115 -8.38 17.71 1.58
N TYR A 116 -7.34 17.22 2.26
CA TYR A 116 -7.46 16.48 3.50
C TYR A 116 -8.19 17.27 4.59
N ASP A 117 -7.94 18.57 4.70
CA ASP A 117 -8.58 19.42 5.69
C ASP A 117 -10.08 19.67 5.46
N TYR A 118 -10.55 19.56 4.20
CA TYR A 118 -11.97 19.68 3.87
C TYR A 118 -12.79 18.44 4.19
N TYR A 119 -12.12 17.29 4.27
CA TYR A 119 -12.81 16.01 4.38
C TYR A 119 -12.06 15.09 5.34
N ARG A 120 -11.80 15.61 6.53
CA ARG A 120 -11.09 14.88 7.58
C ARG A 120 -12.11 14.38 8.59
N LYS A 121 -12.39 13.10 8.58
CA LYS A 121 -13.16 12.46 9.64
C LYS A 121 -12.55 11.11 9.99
N HIS A 122 -12.48 10.84 11.28
CA HIS A 122 -12.25 9.50 11.78
C HIS A 122 -13.52 8.69 11.57
N LEU A 123 -13.41 7.60 10.85
CA LEU A 123 -14.52 6.71 10.61
C LEU A 123 -14.72 5.81 11.83
N ASN A 124 -15.85 5.97 12.50
CA ASN A 124 -16.30 5.04 13.55
C ASN A 124 -17.04 3.82 12.98
N ILE A 125 -17.16 3.73 11.65
CA ILE A 125 -17.85 2.64 10.96
C ILE A 125 -16.80 1.73 10.35
N ARG A 126 -16.95 0.43 10.60
CA ARG A 126 -16.09 -0.61 10.04
C ARG A 126 -16.57 -1.06 8.67
N PRO A 127 -15.68 -1.54 7.78
CA PRO A 127 -16.07 -2.03 6.46
C PRO A 127 -17.11 -3.16 6.53
N GLU A 128 -17.00 -4.06 7.52
CA GLU A 128 -17.93 -5.19 7.69
C GLU A 128 -19.38 -4.73 7.90
N TRP A 129 -19.59 -3.57 8.52
CA TRP A 129 -20.92 -3.03 8.72
C TRP A 129 -21.60 -2.73 7.38
N PHE A 130 -20.87 -2.17 6.42
CA PHE A 130 -21.40 -1.91 5.08
C PHE A 130 -21.72 -3.22 4.34
N ILE A 131 -20.82 -4.21 4.44
CA ILE A 131 -21.00 -5.53 3.81
C ILE A 131 -22.26 -6.21 4.38
N GLN A 132 -22.46 -6.21 5.69
CA GLN A 132 -23.60 -6.82 6.35
C GLN A 132 -24.93 -6.15 5.98
N ASN A 133 -24.93 -4.85 5.69
CA ASN A 133 -26.12 -4.08 5.34
C ASN A 133 -26.30 -3.87 3.83
N GLN A 134 -25.52 -4.52 2.99
CA GLN A 134 -25.53 -4.32 1.54
C GLN A 134 -26.91 -4.59 0.91
N GLN A 135 -27.59 -5.66 1.31
CA GLN A 135 -28.95 -5.98 0.81
C GLN A 135 -29.98 -4.93 1.21
N PHE A 136 -29.88 -4.39 2.41
CA PHE A 136 -30.76 -3.32 2.87
C PHE A 136 -30.59 -2.08 1.98
N PHE A 137 -29.37 -1.64 1.74
CA PHE A 137 -29.11 -0.46 0.89
C PHE A 137 -29.45 -0.69 -0.58
N ALA A 138 -29.31 -1.91 -1.10
CA ALA A 138 -29.77 -2.25 -2.44
C ALA A 138 -31.28 -2.05 -2.62
N SER A 139 -32.05 -2.25 -1.53
CA SER A 139 -33.51 -2.06 -1.52
C SER A 139 -33.93 -0.63 -1.13
N HIS A 140 -33.05 0.14 -0.49
CA HIS A 140 -33.30 1.48 0.03
C HIS A 140 -32.16 2.44 -0.34
N PRO A 141 -31.95 2.73 -1.63
CA PRO A 141 -30.80 3.53 -2.07
C PRO A 141 -30.78 4.96 -1.49
N GLU A 142 -31.95 5.51 -1.16
CA GLU A 142 -32.06 6.82 -0.51
C GLU A 142 -31.47 6.84 0.91
N GLN A 143 -31.44 5.68 1.58
CA GLN A 143 -30.81 5.56 2.90
C GLN A 143 -29.27 5.50 2.79
N LEU A 144 -28.75 5.00 1.70
CA LEU A 144 -27.31 4.89 1.48
C LEU A 144 -26.63 6.27 1.51
N ASP A 145 -27.19 7.25 0.80
CA ASP A 145 -26.61 8.60 0.77
C ASP A 145 -26.60 9.24 2.16
N ILE A 146 -27.67 9.09 2.93
CA ILE A 146 -27.75 9.59 4.31
C ILE A 146 -26.66 8.96 5.19
N VAL A 147 -26.44 7.66 5.05
CA VAL A 147 -25.43 6.93 5.82
C VAL A 147 -24.02 7.33 5.39
N LEU A 148 -23.79 7.44 4.09
CA LEU A 148 -22.49 7.88 3.56
C LEU A 148 -22.16 9.31 4.01
N ASP A 149 -23.12 10.22 3.98
CA ASP A 149 -22.95 11.60 4.47
C ASP A 149 -22.68 11.65 5.98
N THR A 150 -23.33 10.77 6.74
CA THR A 150 -23.10 10.67 8.18
C THR A 150 -21.72 10.09 8.51
N ALA A 151 -21.31 9.03 7.79
CA ALA A 151 -20.07 8.33 8.01
C ALA A 151 -18.84 9.14 7.52
N PHE A 152 -18.91 9.60 6.29
CA PHE A 152 -17.77 10.21 5.60
C PHE A 152 -17.86 11.75 5.54
N GLY A 153 -19.04 12.33 5.66
CA GLY A 153 -19.34 13.75 5.47
C GLY A 153 -19.93 14.05 4.09
N TYR A 154 -20.48 15.26 3.97
CA TYR A 154 -21.04 15.75 2.71
C TYR A 154 -19.95 15.99 1.67
N THR A 155 -20.23 15.63 0.42
CA THR A 155 -19.30 15.95 -0.69
C THR A 155 -19.30 17.46 -0.93
N PRO A 156 -18.14 18.14 -0.86
CA PRO A 156 -18.09 19.56 -1.15
C PRO A 156 -18.34 19.82 -2.64
N SER A 157 -19.20 20.78 -2.95
CA SER A 157 -19.38 21.23 -4.34
C SER A 157 -18.18 22.06 -4.83
N HIS A 158 -17.52 22.76 -3.91
CA HIS A 158 -16.38 23.64 -4.19
C HIS A 158 -15.33 23.57 -3.09
N ILE A 159 -14.09 23.74 -3.49
CA ILE A 159 -12.89 23.72 -2.64
C ILE A 159 -12.13 25.03 -2.90
N MET A 160 -11.78 25.74 -1.85
CA MET A 160 -10.90 26.92 -1.98
C MET A 160 -9.45 26.50 -1.80
N LEU A 161 -8.62 26.84 -2.78
CA LEU A 161 -7.18 26.61 -2.74
C LEU A 161 -6.45 27.80 -3.35
N TYR A 162 -5.53 28.40 -2.59
CA TYR A 162 -4.71 29.56 -3.03
C TYR A 162 -5.54 30.73 -3.58
N GLY A 163 -6.72 30.97 -3.00
CA GLY A 163 -7.62 32.06 -3.42
C GLY A 163 -8.46 31.76 -4.67
N ALA A 164 -8.34 30.60 -5.25
CA ALA A 164 -9.19 30.09 -6.33
C ALA A 164 -10.19 29.07 -5.84
N THR A 165 -11.29 28.91 -6.56
CA THR A 165 -12.35 27.94 -6.26
C THR A 165 -12.31 26.84 -7.30
N TYR A 166 -12.30 25.60 -6.83
CA TYR A 166 -12.24 24.38 -7.65
C TYR A 166 -13.44 23.50 -7.33
N THR A 167 -14.00 22.83 -8.31
CA THR A 167 -14.77 21.62 -8.06
C THR A 167 -13.81 20.46 -7.72
N PRO A 168 -14.26 19.35 -7.11
CA PRO A 168 -13.42 18.17 -6.91
C PRO A 168 -12.79 17.65 -8.21
N GLN A 169 -13.47 17.78 -9.34
CA GLN A 169 -12.97 17.41 -10.66
C GLN A 169 -11.89 18.37 -11.17
N ASP A 170 -12.08 19.67 -11.00
CA ASP A 170 -11.06 20.65 -11.38
C ASP A 170 -9.79 20.50 -10.55
N LEU A 171 -9.95 20.25 -9.24
CA LEU A 171 -8.80 19.98 -8.38
C LEU A 171 -8.06 18.70 -8.84
N MET A 172 -8.80 17.63 -9.12
CA MET A 172 -8.22 16.40 -9.65
C MET A 172 -7.44 16.69 -10.95
N GLN A 173 -8.02 17.41 -11.89
CA GLN A 173 -7.33 17.79 -13.13
C GLN A 173 -6.05 18.58 -12.84
N SER A 174 -6.10 19.54 -11.91
CA SER A 174 -4.94 20.39 -11.59
C SER A 174 -3.80 19.62 -10.96
N VAL A 175 -4.09 18.59 -10.13
CA VAL A 175 -3.05 17.73 -9.52
C VAL A 175 -2.57 16.65 -10.46
N TRP A 176 -3.37 16.32 -11.49
CA TRP A 176 -3.13 15.23 -12.43
C TRP A 176 -2.43 15.65 -13.73
N THR A 177 -2.53 16.90 -14.15
CA THR A 177 -2.20 17.39 -15.53
C THR A 177 -0.83 16.95 -16.04
N ASP A 178 0.07 16.52 -15.16
CA ASP A 178 1.41 16.09 -15.52
C ASP A 178 1.70 14.61 -15.23
N LEU A 179 0.68 13.86 -14.82
CA LEU A 179 0.79 12.44 -14.45
C LEU A 179 0.10 11.56 -15.51
N SER A 180 0.31 11.88 -16.80
CA SER A 180 -0.24 11.10 -17.91
C SER A 180 0.32 9.69 -17.87
N GLU A 181 -0.59 8.72 -17.72
CA GLU A 181 -0.38 7.27 -17.85
C GLU A 181 0.57 6.63 -16.81
N THR A 182 -0.01 6.18 -15.71
CA THR A 182 0.65 5.24 -14.79
C THR A 182 0.78 3.88 -15.46
N SER A 183 1.98 3.44 -15.67
CA SER A 183 2.28 2.10 -16.19
C SER A 183 2.51 1.11 -15.05
N PHE A 184 2.03 -0.11 -15.26
CA PHE A 184 2.21 -1.23 -14.36
C PHE A 184 3.38 -2.09 -14.79
N ILE A 185 4.24 -2.47 -13.85
CA ILE A 185 5.11 -3.64 -14.03
C ILE A 185 4.57 -4.78 -13.15
N HIS A 186 4.14 -5.84 -13.78
CA HIS A 186 3.79 -7.09 -13.10
C HIS A 186 5.00 -8.02 -13.05
N PRO A 187 5.54 -8.35 -11.86
CA PRO A 187 6.69 -9.25 -11.74
C PRO A 187 6.46 -10.64 -12.33
N LYS A 188 5.20 -11.08 -12.46
CA LYS A 188 4.88 -12.36 -13.12
C LYS A 188 5.18 -12.39 -14.62
N GLN A 189 5.33 -11.22 -15.26
CA GLN A 189 5.76 -11.10 -16.66
C GLN A 189 7.28 -11.11 -16.76
N ILE A 190 7.97 -10.94 -15.64
CA ILE A 190 9.42 -11.00 -15.52
C ILE A 190 9.75 -12.42 -15.04
N ALA A 191 10.47 -13.22 -15.82
CA ALA A 191 10.91 -14.57 -15.43
C ALA A 191 11.67 -14.52 -14.09
N GLN A 192 11.71 -15.62 -13.32
CA GLN A 192 12.29 -15.66 -11.97
C GLN A 192 13.75 -15.15 -11.89
N ASP A 193 14.48 -15.16 -13.00
CA ASP A 193 15.83 -14.58 -13.10
C ASP A 193 15.85 -13.04 -13.25
N ASP A 194 14.71 -12.41 -13.57
CA ASP A 194 14.61 -10.98 -13.86
C ASP A 194 14.23 -10.11 -12.64
N ASN A 195 14.09 -10.71 -11.46
CA ASN A 195 13.86 -9.93 -10.22
C ASN A 195 15.03 -8.96 -9.90
N ARG A 196 16.18 -9.09 -10.55
CA ARG A 196 17.25 -8.08 -10.50
C ARG A 196 16.81 -6.81 -11.21
N ILE A 197 16.20 -6.92 -12.37
CA ILE A 197 15.73 -5.77 -13.17
C ILE A 197 14.72 -4.94 -12.36
N LEU A 198 13.80 -5.59 -11.64
CA LEU A 198 12.86 -4.91 -10.76
C LEU A 198 13.59 -4.07 -9.69
N ILE A 199 14.55 -4.66 -8.99
CA ILE A 199 15.29 -4.00 -7.94
C ILE A 199 16.15 -2.86 -8.49
N ASP A 200 16.84 -3.08 -9.60
CA ASP A 200 17.66 -2.07 -10.25
C ASP A 200 16.80 -0.91 -10.77
N THR A 201 15.62 -1.20 -11.32
CA THR A 201 14.65 -0.19 -11.74
C THR A 201 14.19 0.65 -10.54
N MET A 202 13.80 0.02 -9.43
CA MET A 202 13.39 0.74 -8.22
C MET A 202 14.52 1.63 -7.68
N LYS A 203 15.75 1.11 -7.61
CA LYS A 203 16.92 1.89 -7.17
C LYS A 203 17.17 3.08 -8.08
N ASN A 204 17.14 2.87 -9.40
CA ASN A 204 17.39 3.93 -10.38
C ASN A 204 16.37 5.06 -10.26
N LEU A 205 15.06 4.75 -10.15
CA LEU A 205 14.02 5.74 -9.95
C LEU A 205 14.23 6.55 -8.67
N LEU A 206 14.50 5.86 -7.56
CA LEU A 206 14.75 6.52 -6.27
C LEU A 206 16.01 7.40 -6.29
N TYR A 207 17.07 6.99 -6.97
CA TYR A 207 18.29 7.82 -7.15
C TYR A 207 18.02 9.04 -8.06
N GLN A 208 17.04 8.96 -8.95
CA GLN A 208 16.59 10.11 -9.77
C GLN A 208 15.64 11.05 -8.99
N GLY A 209 15.30 10.71 -7.75
CA GLY A 209 14.36 11.49 -6.92
C GLY A 209 12.90 11.16 -7.18
N GLU A 210 12.62 10.02 -7.82
CA GLU A 210 11.28 9.59 -8.18
C GLU A 210 10.79 8.47 -7.25
N SER A 211 9.68 8.72 -6.55
CA SER A 211 9.09 7.75 -5.62
C SER A 211 8.19 6.75 -6.35
N ILE A 212 7.93 5.60 -5.72
CA ILE A 212 7.31 4.45 -6.34
C ILE A 212 6.18 3.95 -5.45
N ILE A 213 5.09 3.43 -6.01
CA ILE A 213 4.14 2.64 -5.25
C ILE A 213 4.55 1.17 -5.39
N TRP A 214 4.83 0.53 -4.27
CA TRP A 214 5.01 -0.92 -4.17
C TRP A 214 3.68 -1.57 -3.81
N TYR A 215 3.32 -2.66 -4.48
CA TYR A 215 2.14 -3.48 -4.21
C TYR A 215 2.58 -4.92 -4.04
N GLY A 216 2.34 -5.49 -2.87
CA GLY A 216 2.85 -6.81 -2.53
C GLY A 216 2.12 -7.47 -1.38
N ASP A 217 2.58 -8.68 -1.04
CA ASP A 217 1.99 -9.49 0.02
C ASP A 217 2.67 -9.21 1.36
N THR A 218 1.91 -8.69 2.33
CA THR A 218 2.37 -8.36 3.68
C THR A 218 1.99 -9.39 4.74
N LEU A 219 1.25 -10.44 4.38
CA LEU A 219 0.92 -11.52 5.32
C LEU A 219 2.09 -12.50 5.52
N GLN A 220 3.19 -12.29 4.81
CA GLN A 220 4.32 -13.20 4.81
C GLN A 220 5.13 -13.07 6.11
N GLU A 221 5.73 -14.18 6.49
CA GLU A 221 6.68 -14.23 7.60
C GLU A 221 7.80 -13.20 7.41
N GLY A 222 8.15 -12.49 8.49
CA GLY A 222 9.18 -11.45 8.46
C GLY A 222 8.65 -10.03 8.29
N TYR A 223 7.37 -9.81 7.99
CA TYR A 223 6.76 -8.48 8.06
C TYR A 223 6.34 -8.17 9.50
N SER A 224 6.84 -7.06 10.03
CA SER A 224 6.47 -6.57 11.36
C SER A 224 6.18 -5.07 11.31
N PHE A 225 4.89 -4.71 11.29
CA PHE A 225 4.49 -3.30 11.38
C PHE A 225 4.97 -2.66 12.69
N PRO A 226 4.85 -3.28 13.89
CA PRO A 226 5.32 -2.68 15.13
C PRO A 226 6.81 -2.32 15.12
N GLN A 227 7.66 -3.13 14.47
CA GLN A 227 9.08 -2.84 14.29
C GLN A 227 9.38 -1.94 13.10
N GLY A 228 8.44 -1.79 12.17
CA GLY A 228 8.62 -1.07 10.92
C GLY A 228 9.67 -1.71 10.02
N ILE A 229 9.67 -3.04 9.91
CA ILE A 229 10.60 -3.81 9.07
C ILE A 229 9.91 -4.96 8.36
N ALA A 230 10.45 -5.32 7.20
CA ALA A 230 10.10 -6.55 6.49
C ALA A 230 11.38 -7.20 5.95
N ILE A 231 11.68 -8.39 6.43
CA ILE A 231 12.90 -9.15 6.15
C ILE A 231 12.57 -10.59 5.77
N ILE A 232 13.50 -11.27 5.16
CA ILE A 232 13.38 -12.72 4.93
C ILE A 232 13.77 -13.46 6.20
N THR A 233 12.92 -14.35 6.67
CA THR A 233 13.11 -15.13 7.90
C THR A 233 13.63 -16.56 7.64
N ASP A 234 13.64 -17.01 6.38
CA ASP A 234 14.17 -18.32 6.01
C ASP A 234 14.80 -18.29 4.61
N LYS A 235 16.10 -18.58 4.52
CA LYS A 235 16.82 -18.67 3.23
C LYS A 235 16.44 -19.90 2.41
N ASP A 236 16.04 -20.94 3.07
CA ASP A 236 15.82 -22.27 2.46
C ASP A 236 14.35 -22.51 2.09
N SER A 237 13.46 -21.54 2.32
CA SER A 237 12.05 -21.62 1.96
C SER A 237 11.72 -20.75 0.73
N PRO A 238 12.22 -21.09 -0.46
CA PRO A 238 11.96 -20.29 -1.66
C PRO A 238 10.52 -20.40 -2.16
N THR A 239 9.63 -21.14 -1.50
CA THR A 239 8.48 -21.65 -2.24
C THR A 239 7.17 -21.83 -1.51
N LEU A 240 7.05 -21.52 -0.27
CA LEU A 240 5.74 -21.43 0.34
C LEU A 240 5.20 -20.01 0.26
N ILE A 241 5.13 -19.45 -0.96
CA ILE A 241 4.11 -18.45 -1.25
C ILE A 241 2.79 -19.19 -1.03
N SER A 242 2.24 -19.07 0.17
CA SER A 242 0.92 -19.62 0.45
C SER A 242 -0.05 -19.01 -0.56
N THR A 243 -0.46 -19.79 -1.54
CA THR A 243 -1.50 -19.39 -2.49
C THR A 243 -2.87 -19.31 -1.83
N ALA A 244 -2.97 -19.72 -0.57
CA ALA A 244 -4.25 -19.90 0.13
C ALA A 244 -4.83 -18.59 0.73
N SER A 245 -4.01 -17.62 1.09
CA SER A 245 -4.49 -16.30 1.52
C SER A 245 -3.38 -15.27 1.30
N ARG A 246 -3.60 -14.32 0.41
CA ARG A 246 -2.71 -13.18 0.19
C ARG A 246 -3.33 -11.95 0.84
N HIS A 247 -2.56 -11.28 1.68
CA HIS A 247 -2.92 -9.97 2.16
C HIS A 247 -2.15 -8.92 1.34
N LEU A 248 -2.73 -8.55 0.21
CA LEU A 248 -2.13 -7.57 -0.69
C LEU A 248 -2.29 -6.17 -0.11
N HIS A 249 -1.18 -5.48 0.00
CA HIS A 249 -1.11 -4.13 0.52
C HIS A 249 -0.21 -3.27 -0.35
N ALA A 250 -0.51 -1.98 -0.42
CA ALA A 250 0.32 -1.03 -1.14
C ALA A 250 0.99 -0.05 -0.17
N MET A 251 2.25 0.24 -0.43
CA MET A 251 3.03 1.22 0.30
C MET A 251 3.73 2.18 -0.67
N HIS A 252 3.96 3.40 -0.23
CA HIS A 252 4.67 4.42 -0.98
C HIS A 252 6.16 4.37 -0.65
N ILE A 253 7.00 3.90 -1.59
CA ILE A 253 8.46 3.83 -1.44
C ILE A 253 9.05 5.20 -1.69
N ILE A 254 9.75 5.73 -0.70
CA ILE A 254 10.25 7.11 -0.66
C ILE A 254 11.77 7.20 -0.45
N GLY A 255 12.46 6.07 -0.39
CA GLY A 255 13.90 6.14 -0.18
C GLY A 255 14.60 4.79 -0.11
N ILE A 256 15.91 4.91 0.04
CA ILE A 256 16.85 3.79 0.21
C ILE A 256 17.59 3.99 1.52
N ALA A 257 17.76 2.91 2.26
CA ALA A 257 18.53 2.88 3.49
C ALA A 257 19.41 1.63 3.57
N HIS A 258 20.42 1.71 4.41
CA HIS A 258 21.32 0.60 4.71
C HIS A 258 21.36 0.39 6.23
N PRO A 259 21.48 -0.85 6.71
CA PRO A 259 21.68 -1.09 8.13
C PRO A 259 22.97 -0.42 8.60
N SER A 260 22.92 0.19 9.79
CA SER A 260 24.12 0.69 10.44
C SER A 260 25.07 -0.48 10.72
N PRO A 261 26.40 -0.28 10.66
CA PRO A 261 27.38 -1.32 10.99
C PRO A 261 27.24 -1.90 12.40
N ARG A 262 26.51 -1.21 13.28
CA ARG A 262 26.22 -1.67 14.66
C ARG A 262 24.94 -2.50 14.77
N SER A 263 24.17 -2.61 13.70
CA SER A 263 22.93 -3.36 13.69
C SER A 263 23.17 -4.86 13.62
N SER A 264 22.49 -5.62 14.45
CA SER A 264 22.48 -7.07 14.34
C SER A 264 21.43 -7.49 13.32
N LEU A 265 21.86 -7.91 12.15
CA LEU A 265 21.00 -8.52 11.13
C LEU A 265 20.89 -10.01 11.38
N PRO A 266 19.72 -10.60 11.10
CA PRO A 266 19.58 -12.04 11.07
C PRO A 266 20.54 -12.66 10.06
N THR A 267 21.08 -13.84 10.37
CA THR A 267 22.02 -14.55 9.48
C THR A 267 21.39 -14.98 8.16
N TYR A 268 20.05 -15.07 8.12
CA TYR A 268 19.28 -15.47 6.95
C TYR A 268 18.95 -14.27 6.02
N ASP A 269 18.94 -13.03 6.50
CA ASP A 269 18.79 -11.85 5.63
C ASP A 269 20.15 -11.18 5.42
N SER A 270 20.71 -11.38 4.24
CA SER A 270 21.98 -10.78 3.83
C SER A 270 21.77 -9.48 3.03
N SER A 271 20.56 -8.94 3.00
CA SER A 271 20.28 -7.70 2.29
C SER A 271 21.07 -6.54 2.89
N THR A 272 21.79 -5.82 2.03
CA THR A 272 22.48 -4.59 2.41
C THR A 272 21.66 -3.36 2.08
N THR A 273 20.61 -3.51 1.27
CA THR A 273 19.70 -2.46 0.81
C THR A 273 18.31 -2.69 1.37
N TYR A 274 17.74 -1.63 1.89
CA TYR A 274 16.37 -1.59 2.32
C TYR A 274 15.63 -0.43 1.63
N PHE A 275 14.41 -0.69 1.19
CA PHE A 275 13.52 0.33 0.66
C PHE A 275 12.71 0.92 1.79
N MET A 276 12.76 2.24 1.94
CA MET A 276 11.98 2.97 2.95
C MET A 276 10.58 3.20 2.40
N ALA A 277 9.62 2.51 2.97
CA ALA A 277 8.20 2.58 2.62
C ALA A 277 7.44 3.41 3.64
N LYS A 278 6.64 4.35 3.17
CA LYS A 278 5.61 5.03 3.95
C LYS A 278 4.36 4.17 3.93
N ASP A 279 3.95 3.68 5.08
CA ASP A 279 2.72 2.91 5.25
C ASP A 279 1.52 3.82 5.57
N SER A 280 0.35 3.23 5.71
CA SER A 280 -0.93 3.91 5.96
C SER A 280 -1.67 3.43 7.22
N HIS A 281 -0.96 2.83 8.18
CA HIS A 281 -1.52 2.41 9.47
C HIS A 281 -1.15 3.36 10.62
N GLY A 282 -1.02 4.66 10.32
CA GLY A 282 -0.65 5.66 11.32
C GLY A 282 0.83 5.57 11.75
N THR A 283 1.16 6.31 12.81
CA THR A 283 2.54 6.48 13.27
C THR A 283 2.90 5.63 14.48
N ASN A 284 2.03 4.68 14.87
CA ASN A 284 2.16 3.92 16.12
C ASN A 284 3.17 2.77 16.07
N ASN A 285 4.02 2.72 15.05
CA ASN A 285 5.12 1.78 14.99
C ASN A 285 6.44 2.44 15.47
N ARG A 286 7.46 1.63 15.68
CA ARG A 286 8.79 2.09 16.14
C ARG A 286 9.47 3.10 15.19
N ARG A 287 8.94 3.29 13.98
CA ARG A 287 9.52 4.11 12.91
C ARG A 287 8.55 5.15 12.36
N GLU A 288 7.62 5.59 13.19
CA GLU A 288 6.69 6.69 12.88
C GLU A 288 5.91 6.46 11.58
N GLY A 289 5.45 5.21 11.36
CA GLY A 289 4.67 4.81 10.18
C GLY A 289 5.51 4.42 8.97
N MET A 290 6.84 4.40 9.08
CA MET A 290 7.72 3.85 8.05
C MET A 290 7.96 2.36 8.25
N VAL A 291 8.10 1.63 7.13
CA VAL A 291 8.50 0.23 7.09
C VAL A 291 9.71 0.08 6.15
N PHE A 292 10.77 -0.54 6.63
CA PHE A 292 11.97 -0.81 5.86
C PHE A 292 11.90 -2.23 5.29
N LEU A 293 11.69 -2.31 3.97
CA LEU A 293 11.58 -3.56 3.25
C LEU A 293 12.97 -3.99 2.77
N SER A 294 13.47 -5.15 3.19
CA SER A 294 14.73 -5.66 2.67
C SER A 294 14.63 -5.96 1.17
N GLU A 295 15.73 -5.80 0.44
CA GLU A 295 15.78 -6.12 -0.99
C GLU A 295 15.30 -7.55 -1.27
N GLN A 296 15.67 -8.51 -0.41
CA GLN A 296 15.22 -9.89 -0.56
C GLN A 296 13.71 -10.04 -0.34
N TYR A 297 13.14 -9.31 0.64
CA TYR A 297 11.70 -9.30 0.85
C TYR A 297 10.96 -8.75 -0.38
N VAL A 298 11.42 -7.63 -0.92
CA VAL A 298 10.84 -7.04 -2.13
C VAL A 298 10.92 -8.00 -3.31
N ARG A 299 12.06 -8.67 -3.52
CA ARG A 299 12.21 -9.67 -4.61
C ARG A 299 11.17 -10.79 -4.57
N LEU A 300 10.83 -11.26 -3.37
CA LEU A 300 9.96 -12.43 -3.20
C LEU A 300 8.47 -12.07 -3.13
N HIS A 301 8.13 -10.91 -2.57
CA HIS A 301 6.75 -10.59 -2.22
C HIS A 301 6.13 -9.46 -3.06
N THR A 302 6.86 -8.90 -4.04
CA THR A 302 6.29 -7.91 -4.96
C THR A 302 5.30 -8.53 -5.93
N MET A 303 4.13 -7.94 -6.03
CA MET A 303 3.12 -8.24 -7.05
C MET A 303 3.20 -7.26 -8.21
N ALA A 304 3.44 -5.98 -7.92
CA ALA A 304 3.61 -4.93 -8.92
C ALA A 304 4.32 -3.71 -8.31
N ILE A 305 4.91 -2.89 -9.16
CA ILE A 305 5.30 -1.51 -8.84
C ILE A 305 4.65 -0.55 -9.81
N PHE A 306 4.41 0.68 -9.34
CA PHE A 306 3.81 1.75 -10.12
C PHE A 306 4.72 2.94 -10.21
N HIS A 307 4.92 3.44 -11.41
CA HIS A 307 5.60 4.68 -11.69
C HIS A 307 5.22 5.22 -13.08
N PRO A 308 5.02 6.55 -13.28
CA PRO A 308 4.54 7.09 -14.57
C PRO A 308 5.55 6.96 -15.71
N SER A 309 6.86 6.95 -15.41
CA SER A 309 7.90 6.82 -16.46
C SER A 309 8.10 5.39 -16.95
N LEU A 310 7.52 4.42 -16.25
CA LEU A 310 7.50 3.03 -16.71
C LEU A 310 6.40 2.91 -17.76
N GLY A 311 6.64 3.37 -18.99
CA GLY A 311 5.70 3.24 -20.13
C GLY A 311 5.14 1.82 -20.26
N SER A 312 4.15 1.57 -21.09
CA SER A 312 3.59 0.22 -21.24
C SER A 312 4.73 -0.77 -21.46
N VAL A 313 4.88 -1.72 -20.54
CA VAL A 313 5.97 -2.71 -20.51
C VAL A 313 6.08 -3.49 -21.83
N GLU A 314 4.98 -3.60 -22.57
CA GLU A 314 4.94 -4.20 -23.89
C GLU A 314 5.96 -3.62 -24.89
N ASN A 315 6.33 -2.34 -24.75
CA ASN A 315 7.24 -1.69 -25.71
C ASN A 315 8.71 -1.66 -25.25
N GLN A 316 9.01 -1.81 -23.95
CA GLN A 316 10.40 -1.75 -23.46
C GLN A 316 11.12 -3.10 -23.42
N TRP A 317 10.38 -4.21 -23.34
CA TRP A 317 10.93 -5.54 -23.13
C TRP A 317 10.75 -6.50 -24.29
N GLY A 318 10.21 -6.03 -25.44
CA GLY A 318 10.06 -6.86 -26.65
C GLY A 318 9.11 -8.04 -26.48
N LEU A 319 8.19 -7.99 -25.55
CA LEU A 319 7.12 -8.96 -25.41
C LEU A 319 5.94 -8.52 -26.28
N SER A 320 5.96 -8.98 -27.53
CA SER A 320 4.85 -8.88 -28.48
C SER A 320 3.86 -10.03 -28.28
#